data_8fbcb254dac6855dce0aa6299536b9a3
#
_entry.id   8fbcb254dac6855dce0aa6299536b9a3
#
_cell.length_a   1.000
_cell.length_b   1.000
_cell.length_c   1.000
_cell.angle_alpha   90.00
_cell.angle_beta   90.00
_cell.angle_gamma   90.00
#
_symmetry.space_group_name_H-M   'P 1'
#
loop_
_entity.id
_entity.type
_entity.pdbx_description
1 polymer ?
#
loop_
_entity_poly.entity_id
_entity_poly.type
_entity_poly.pdbx_seq_one_letter_code
_entity_poly.pdbx_strand_id
1 'polypeptide(L)'
;MSKAFTKETDSADDDEGLALPPLPPGGKNYITPSGYARLRAELLDLIDNERPKIVDVVHWAASNGDRSENGDYLYGKKRLREIDRRIRFLTKRLEIAEVVDPSLHAGSEQVFFGATVTYSDDEDGERTITIMGIDEADSRMGQVSWISPVARALLKAHVGDEVQLPTPGGVRHLEVVEVQYPPRSAA
;
A
#
# COMPACT_ATOMS: atom_id res chain seq x y z
N MET A 1 -53.32 -0.50 13.08
CA MET A 1 -52.23 0.52 13.06
C MET A 1 -50.94 -0.18 12.67
N SER A 2 -50.50 0.07 11.45
CA SER A 2 -49.33 -0.59 10.86
C SER A 2 -48.08 0.10 11.38
N LYS A 3 -47.21 -0.62 12.10
CA LYS A 3 -45.88 -0.12 12.47
C LYS A 3 -45.00 -0.13 11.23
N ALA A 4 -44.57 1.05 10.84
CA ALA A 4 -43.61 1.27 9.76
C ALA A 4 -42.34 0.46 9.97
N PHE A 5 -42.03 -0.32 8.99
CA PHE A 5 -40.72 -0.98 8.83
C PHE A 5 -39.66 0.13 8.62
N THR A 6 -38.94 0.44 9.65
CA THR A 6 -37.79 1.36 9.53
C THR A 6 -36.72 0.64 8.75
N LYS A 7 -36.56 1.02 7.50
CA LYS A 7 -35.45 0.61 6.64
C LYS A 7 -34.17 1.10 7.29
N GLU A 8 -33.36 0.20 7.85
CA GLU A 8 -31.97 0.52 8.25
C GLU A 8 -31.26 0.99 7.00
N THR A 9 -30.98 2.27 6.94
CA THR A 9 -30.14 2.91 5.91
C THR A 9 -28.67 2.62 6.24
N ASP A 10 -28.24 1.41 5.91
CA ASP A 10 -26.87 0.92 6.12
C ASP A 10 -25.96 1.21 4.91
N SER A 11 -26.34 2.11 4.00
CA SER A 11 -25.68 2.23 2.70
C SER A 11 -25.07 3.58 2.34
N ALA A 12 -25.05 4.56 3.25
CA ALA A 12 -24.53 5.90 2.91
C ALA A 12 -23.15 6.23 3.52
N ASP A 13 -22.74 5.57 4.62
CA ASP A 13 -21.49 5.90 5.32
C ASP A 13 -20.27 5.03 4.90
N ASP A 14 -20.46 4.03 4.05
CA ASP A 14 -19.39 3.04 3.76
C ASP A 14 -18.38 3.48 2.70
N ASP A 15 -18.63 4.54 1.95
CA ASP A 15 -17.75 4.98 0.85
C ASP A 15 -16.81 6.16 1.23
N GLU A 16 -17.08 6.88 2.33
CA GLU A 16 -16.25 8.01 2.75
C GLU A 16 -14.87 7.62 3.32
N GLY A 17 -14.63 6.36 3.61
CA GLY A 17 -13.37 5.85 4.20
C GLY A 17 -12.34 5.29 3.22
N LEU A 18 -12.64 5.24 1.93
CA LEU A 18 -11.77 4.66 0.88
C LEU A 18 -11.06 5.71 0.04
N ALA A 19 -10.69 6.85 0.63
CA ALA A 19 -9.73 7.74 -0.01
C ALA A 19 -8.41 6.97 -0.16
N LEU A 20 -8.27 6.32 -1.32
CA LEU A 20 -6.98 5.75 -1.74
C LEU A 20 -5.95 6.88 -1.68
N PRO A 21 -4.74 6.66 -1.13
CA PRO A 21 -3.67 7.65 -1.27
C PRO A 21 -3.65 8.12 -2.72
N PRO A 22 -3.79 9.43 -2.98
CA PRO A 22 -3.94 9.91 -4.34
C PRO A 22 -2.70 9.55 -5.14
N LEU A 23 -2.90 8.88 -6.26
CA LEU A 23 -1.85 8.77 -7.27
C LEU A 23 -1.63 10.17 -7.86
N PRO A 24 -0.39 10.53 -8.23
CA PRO A 24 -0.16 11.73 -9.02
C PRO A 24 -1.06 11.73 -10.25
N PRO A 25 -1.63 12.86 -10.67
CA PRO A 25 -2.47 12.94 -11.86
C PRO A 25 -1.74 12.33 -13.08
N GLY A 26 -2.35 11.32 -13.72
CA GLY A 26 -1.72 10.54 -14.80
C GLY A 26 -0.61 9.59 -14.33
N GLY A 27 -0.38 9.45 -13.03
CA GLY A 27 0.60 8.53 -12.47
C GLY A 27 0.12 7.08 -12.52
N LYS A 28 1.04 6.18 -12.82
CA LYS A 28 0.82 4.74 -12.81
C LYS A 28 1.01 4.21 -11.38
N ASN A 29 0.28 3.16 -11.02
CA ASN A 29 0.46 2.48 -9.74
C ASN A 29 1.55 1.39 -9.88
N TYR A 30 2.82 1.81 -9.85
CA TYR A 30 3.94 0.88 -9.93
C TYR A 30 4.01 -0.01 -8.68
N ILE A 31 4.24 -1.29 -8.92
CA ILE A 31 4.40 -2.32 -7.88
C ILE A 31 5.41 -3.37 -8.34
N THR A 32 6.18 -3.94 -7.40
CA THR A 32 7.06 -5.06 -7.71
C THR A 32 6.28 -6.37 -7.94
N PRO A 33 6.85 -7.37 -8.65
CA PRO A 33 6.23 -8.69 -8.77
C PRO A 33 5.91 -9.34 -7.41
N SER A 34 6.80 -9.19 -6.43
CA SER A 34 6.60 -9.72 -5.07
C SER A 34 5.51 -8.96 -4.31
N GLY A 35 5.46 -7.64 -4.44
CA GLY A 35 4.41 -6.80 -3.85
C GLY A 35 3.04 -7.14 -4.43
N TYR A 36 2.95 -7.27 -5.75
CA TYR A 36 1.71 -7.69 -6.42
C TYR A 36 1.23 -9.06 -5.95
N ALA A 37 2.15 -10.04 -5.91
CA ALA A 37 1.82 -11.39 -5.44
C ALA A 37 1.33 -11.40 -3.98
N ARG A 38 1.96 -10.62 -3.10
CA ARG A 38 1.56 -10.48 -1.70
C ARG A 38 0.17 -9.88 -1.56
N LEU A 39 -0.12 -8.76 -2.23
CA LEU A 39 -1.44 -8.13 -2.16
C LEU A 39 -2.54 -9.00 -2.76
N ARG A 40 -2.21 -9.73 -3.84
CA ARG A 40 -3.14 -10.68 -4.44
C ARG A 40 -3.43 -11.86 -3.51
N ALA A 41 -2.41 -12.40 -2.83
CA ALA A 41 -2.57 -13.48 -1.87
C ALA A 41 -3.45 -13.03 -0.68
N GLU A 42 -3.24 -11.81 -0.16
CA GLU A 42 -4.08 -11.21 0.88
C GLU A 42 -5.54 -11.08 0.41
N LEU A 43 -5.78 -10.60 -0.81
CA LEU A 43 -7.13 -10.49 -1.37
C LEU A 43 -7.84 -11.84 -1.42
N LEU A 44 -7.16 -12.87 -1.92
CA LEU A 44 -7.72 -14.23 -2.01
C LEU A 44 -8.01 -14.81 -0.61
N ASP A 45 -7.09 -14.64 0.34
CA ASP A 45 -7.30 -15.11 1.72
C ASP A 45 -8.51 -14.43 2.39
N LEU A 46 -8.67 -13.12 2.19
CA LEU A 46 -9.83 -12.40 2.70
C LEU A 46 -11.15 -12.91 2.07
N ILE A 47 -11.17 -13.20 0.78
CA ILE A 47 -12.37 -13.67 0.07
C ILE A 47 -12.69 -15.12 0.44
N ASP A 48 -11.70 -16.00 0.41
CA ASP A 48 -11.90 -17.44 0.47
C ASP A 48 -11.93 -17.99 1.91
N ASN A 49 -11.24 -17.31 2.84
CA ASN A 49 -11.06 -17.79 4.20
C ASN A 49 -11.66 -16.87 5.27
N GLU A 50 -11.20 -15.62 5.35
CA GLU A 50 -11.55 -14.73 6.46
C GLU A 50 -13.03 -14.31 6.42
N ARG A 51 -13.50 -13.85 5.26
CA ARG A 51 -14.88 -13.40 5.09
C ARG A 51 -15.91 -14.48 5.39
N PRO A 52 -15.82 -15.72 4.86
CA PRO A 52 -16.74 -16.80 5.18
C PRO A 52 -16.78 -17.12 6.67
N LYS A 53 -15.63 -17.21 7.33
CA LYS A 53 -15.57 -17.47 8.78
C LYS A 53 -16.34 -16.43 9.59
N ILE A 54 -16.19 -15.14 9.25
CA ILE A 54 -16.89 -14.07 9.97
C ILE A 54 -18.38 -14.06 9.64
N VAL A 55 -18.77 -14.41 8.41
CA VAL A 55 -20.19 -14.58 8.04
C VAL A 55 -20.84 -15.67 8.89
N ASP A 56 -20.17 -16.81 9.09
CA ASP A 56 -20.65 -17.90 9.94
C ASP A 56 -20.81 -17.47 11.40
N VAL A 57 -19.85 -16.71 11.94
CA VAL A 57 -19.93 -16.15 13.30
C VAL A 57 -21.12 -15.20 13.44
N VAL A 58 -21.30 -14.29 12.48
CA VAL A 58 -22.43 -13.35 12.48
C VAL A 58 -23.77 -14.10 12.38
N HIS A 59 -23.84 -15.11 11.53
CA HIS A 59 -25.06 -15.94 11.38
C HIS A 59 -25.39 -16.68 12.68
N TRP A 60 -24.40 -17.33 13.31
CA TRP A 60 -24.55 -18.00 14.60
C TRP A 60 -25.02 -17.03 15.69
N ALA A 61 -24.33 -15.88 15.82
CA ALA A 61 -24.68 -14.87 16.81
C ALA A 61 -26.10 -14.31 16.60
N ALA A 62 -26.51 -14.11 15.36
CA ALA A 62 -27.88 -13.64 15.03
C ALA A 62 -28.97 -14.64 15.44
N SER A 63 -28.64 -15.92 15.60
CA SER A 63 -29.55 -16.99 16.00
C SER A 63 -29.73 -17.09 17.52
N ASN A 64 -28.84 -16.49 18.33
CA ASN A 64 -28.72 -16.70 19.77
C ASN A 64 -29.24 -15.54 20.64
N GLY A 65 -30.19 -14.73 20.14
CA GLY A 65 -30.82 -13.70 20.99
C GLY A 65 -31.12 -12.40 20.28
N ASP A 66 -31.34 -11.33 21.07
CA ASP A 66 -31.58 -9.99 20.54
C ASP A 66 -30.31 -9.46 19.90
N ARG A 67 -30.40 -9.15 18.60
CA ARG A 67 -29.28 -8.68 17.78
C ARG A 67 -28.70 -7.35 18.25
N SER A 68 -29.52 -6.51 18.88
CA SER A 68 -29.12 -5.17 19.32
C SER A 68 -28.22 -5.21 20.57
N GLU A 69 -28.37 -6.26 21.42
CA GLU A 69 -27.60 -6.42 22.65
C GLU A 69 -26.55 -7.52 22.56
N ASN A 70 -26.48 -8.26 21.45
CA ASN A 70 -25.52 -9.32 21.24
C ASN A 70 -24.17 -8.77 20.77
N GLY A 71 -23.20 -8.73 21.70
CA GLY A 71 -21.85 -8.22 21.46
C GLY A 71 -21.12 -8.95 20.32
N ASP A 72 -21.28 -10.27 20.19
CA ASP A 72 -20.65 -11.06 19.13
C ASP A 72 -21.22 -10.72 17.76
N TYR A 73 -22.52 -10.47 17.67
CA TYR A 73 -23.17 -10.02 16.45
C TYR A 73 -22.66 -8.65 16.01
N LEU A 74 -22.60 -7.68 16.93
CA LEU A 74 -22.13 -6.31 16.61
C LEU A 74 -20.64 -6.31 16.22
N TYR A 75 -19.81 -7.07 16.95
CA TYR A 75 -18.39 -7.21 16.64
C TYR A 75 -18.20 -7.89 15.27
N GLY A 76 -18.90 -8.98 15.01
CA GLY A 76 -18.82 -9.70 13.74
C GLY A 76 -19.24 -8.81 12.55
N LYS A 77 -20.33 -8.04 12.69
CA LYS A 77 -20.76 -7.06 11.65
C LYS A 77 -19.69 -5.99 11.41
N LYS A 78 -19.09 -5.46 12.47
CA LYS A 78 -18.00 -4.49 12.34
C LYS A 78 -16.82 -5.10 11.58
N ARG A 79 -16.38 -6.30 11.98
CA ARG A 79 -15.27 -7.01 11.34
C ARG A 79 -15.56 -7.32 9.87
N LEU A 80 -16.78 -7.73 9.55
CA LEU A 80 -17.19 -7.98 8.17
C LEU A 80 -17.07 -6.73 7.29
N ARG A 81 -17.51 -5.57 7.79
CA ARG A 81 -17.35 -4.29 7.08
C ARG A 81 -15.88 -3.92 6.85
N GLU A 82 -15.00 -4.17 7.83
CA GLU A 82 -13.56 -3.97 7.69
C GLU A 82 -12.97 -4.84 6.58
N ILE A 83 -13.33 -6.13 6.55
CA ILE A 83 -12.91 -7.09 5.53
C ILE A 83 -13.41 -6.65 4.15
N ASP A 84 -14.70 -6.32 4.02
CA ASP A 84 -15.29 -5.88 2.75
C ASP A 84 -14.64 -4.58 2.23
N ARG A 85 -14.30 -3.65 3.14
CA ARG A 85 -13.54 -2.44 2.80
C ARG A 85 -12.14 -2.78 2.29
N ARG A 86 -11.43 -3.71 2.97
CA ARG A 86 -10.08 -4.14 2.55
C ARG A 86 -10.11 -4.87 1.21
N ILE A 87 -11.10 -5.72 0.97
CA ILE A 87 -11.32 -6.39 -0.33
C ILE A 87 -11.51 -5.36 -1.44
N ARG A 88 -12.40 -4.37 -1.26
CA ARG A 88 -12.62 -3.31 -2.26
C ARG A 88 -11.34 -2.50 -2.52
N PHE A 89 -10.57 -2.17 -1.47
CA PHE A 89 -9.29 -1.49 -1.59
C PHE A 89 -8.31 -2.30 -2.44
N LEU A 90 -8.05 -3.56 -2.09
CA LEU A 90 -7.10 -4.43 -2.78
C LEU A 90 -7.51 -4.65 -4.24
N THR A 91 -8.79 -4.88 -4.51
CA THR A 91 -9.33 -5.05 -5.86
C THR A 91 -9.01 -3.82 -6.72
N LYS A 92 -9.39 -2.62 -6.27
CA LYS A 92 -9.12 -1.36 -6.99
C LYS A 92 -7.62 -1.13 -7.22
N ARG A 93 -6.77 -1.44 -6.22
CA ARG A 93 -5.31 -1.25 -6.33
C ARG A 93 -4.67 -2.21 -7.32
N LEU A 94 -5.07 -3.47 -7.30
CA LEU A 94 -4.56 -4.50 -8.21
C LEU A 94 -5.03 -4.28 -9.65
N GLU A 95 -6.24 -3.77 -9.86
CA GLU A 95 -6.76 -3.44 -11.20
C GLU A 95 -5.95 -2.38 -11.93
N ILE A 96 -5.41 -1.40 -11.19
CA ILE A 96 -4.62 -0.29 -11.76
C ILE A 96 -3.11 -0.50 -11.59
N ALA A 97 -2.69 -1.65 -11.05
CA ALA A 97 -1.29 -1.93 -10.80
C ALA A 97 -0.51 -2.16 -12.10
N GLU A 98 0.65 -1.52 -12.19
CA GLU A 98 1.64 -1.78 -13.24
C GLU A 98 2.84 -2.48 -12.61
N VAL A 99 2.99 -3.75 -12.91
CA VAL A 99 4.07 -4.57 -12.35
C VAL A 99 5.38 -4.25 -13.05
N VAL A 100 6.36 -3.80 -12.28
CA VAL A 100 7.71 -3.47 -12.74
C VAL A 100 8.72 -4.32 -12.01
N ASP A 101 9.52 -5.08 -12.75
CA ASP A 101 10.57 -5.93 -12.19
C ASP A 101 11.89 -5.14 -12.06
N PRO A 102 12.33 -4.83 -10.83
CA PRO A 102 13.58 -4.10 -10.61
C PRO A 102 14.82 -4.83 -11.10
N SER A 103 14.80 -6.16 -11.18
CA SER A 103 15.94 -6.95 -11.62
C SER A 103 16.35 -6.69 -13.07
N LEU A 104 15.45 -6.10 -13.87
CA LEU A 104 15.75 -5.70 -15.25
C LEU A 104 16.81 -4.58 -15.30
N HIS A 105 16.97 -3.83 -14.22
CA HIS A 105 17.97 -2.77 -14.06
C HIS A 105 19.23 -3.23 -13.34
N ALA A 106 19.41 -4.55 -13.11
CA ALA A 106 20.60 -5.08 -12.46
C ALA A 106 21.89 -4.60 -13.15
N GLY A 107 22.78 -3.99 -12.36
CA GLY A 107 24.04 -3.39 -12.85
C GLY A 107 23.91 -1.96 -13.39
N SER A 108 22.74 -1.35 -13.33
CA SER A 108 22.58 0.09 -13.65
C SER A 108 23.04 0.96 -12.49
N GLU A 109 23.76 2.04 -12.80
CA GLU A 109 24.16 3.10 -11.85
C GLU A 109 23.10 4.23 -11.79
N GLN A 110 22.04 4.14 -12.58
CA GLN A 110 20.95 5.11 -12.61
C GLN A 110 19.80 4.66 -11.70
N VAL A 111 19.21 5.61 -10.99
CA VAL A 111 18.10 5.39 -10.06
C VAL A 111 16.77 5.28 -10.80
N PHE A 112 16.17 4.09 -10.78
CA PHE A 112 14.82 3.80 -11.25
C PHE A 112 13.95 3.23 -10.11
N PHE A 113 12.69 2.93 -10.42
CA PHE A 113 11.80 2.20 -9.51
C PHE A 113 12.42 0.86 -9.06
N GLY A 114 12.35 0.57 -7.77
CA GLY A 114 12.91 -0.64 -7.17
C GLY A 114 14.40 -0.59 -6.86
N ALA A 115 15.07 0.57 -7.10
CA ALA A 115 16.45 0.77 -6.70
C ALA A 115 16.59 0.83 -5.17
N THR A 116 17.66 0.22 -4.65
CA THR A 116 18.22 0.52 -3.34
C THR A 116 19.31 1.55 -3.53
N VAL A 117 19.11 2.73 -2.95
CA VAL A 117 19.98 3.90 -3.13
C VAL A 117 20.62 4.27 -1.81
N THR A 118 21.93 4.33 -1.77
CA THR A 118 22.69 4.98 -0.69
C THR A 118 23.03 6.39 -1.13
N TYR A 119 22.66 7.36 -0.33
CA TYR A 119 22.97 8.77 -0.57
C TYR A 119 23.54 9.42 0.68
N SER A 120 24.40 10.41 0.48
CA SER A 120 24.95 11.25 1.53
C SER A 120 24.12 12.53 1.65
N ASP A 121 23.92 12.98 2.87
CA ASP A 121 23.21 14.20 3.21
C ASP A 121 24.11 15.03 4.12
N ASP A 122 24.28 16.31 3.83
CA ASP A 122 25.16 17.20 4.57
C ASP A 122 24.86 17.29 6.07
N GLU A 123 23.60 17.05 6.47
CA GLU A 123 23.16 17.16 7.86
C GLU A 123 23.14 15.81 8.60
N ASP A 124 22.73 14.73 7.92
CA ASP A 124 22.41 13.44 8.54
C ASP A 124 23.39 12.32 8.17
N GLY A 125 24.36 12.57 7.30
CA GLY A 125 25.31 11.58 6.81
C GLY A 125 24.70 10.59 5.79
N GLU A 126 25.28 9.39 5.68
CA GLU A 126 24.82 8.39 4.71
C GLU A 126 23.55 7.69 5.15
N ARG A 127 22.62 7.54 4.20
CA ARG A 127 21.37 6.81 4.37
C ARG A 127 21.11 5.90 3.17
N THR A 128 20.55 4.74 3.45
CA THR A 128 20.13 3.78 2.41
C THR A 128 18.62 3.63 2.43
N ILE A 129 17.99 3.77 1.27
CA ILE A 129 16.56 3.56 1.08
C ILE A 129 16.31 2.66 -0.13
N THR A 130 15.18 1.97 -0.14
CA THR A 130 14.70 1.23 -1.32
C THR A 130 13.42 1.88 -1.83
N ILE A 131 13.38 2.22 -3.13
CA ILE A 131 12.24 2.87 -3.76
C ILE A 131 11.22 1.82 -4.18
N MET A 132 10.03 1.85 -3.59
CA MET A 132 9.01 0.83 -3.75
C MET A 132 7.67 1.43 -4.19
N GLY A 133 6.71 0.57 -4.51
CA GLY A 133 5.31 0.97 -4.76
C GLY A 133 4.64 1.57 -3.53
N ILE A 134 3.58 2.35 -3.77
CA ILE A 134 2.83 3.04 -2.71
C ILE A 134 2.23 2.05 -1.71
N ASP A 135 1.75 0.92 -2.23
CA ASP A 135 1.00 -0.08 -1.44
C ASP A 135 1.92 -1.17 -0.84
N GLU A 136 3.20 -1.13 -1.11
CA GLU A 136 4.15 -2.16 -0.66
C GLU A 136 5.30 -1.63 0.21
N ALA A 137 5.55 -0.33 0.22
CA ALA A 137 6.63 0.27 0.99
C ALA A 137 6.43 0.11 2.51
N ASP A 138 7.44 -0.42 3.20
CA ASP A 138 7.51 -0.49 4.66
C ASP A 138 8.67 0.38 5.18
N SER A 139 8.34 1.48 5.83
CA SER A 139 9.33 2.43 6.37
C SER A 139 10.25 1.81 7.44
N ARG A 140 9.80 0.76 8.14
CA ARG A 140 10.62 0.04 9.13
C ARG A 140 11.76 -0.75 8.47
N MET A 141 11.62 -1.05 7.18
CA MET A 141 12.63 -1.72 6.36
C MET A 141 13.45 -0.76 5.49
N GLY A 142 13.37 0.56 5.76
CA GLY A 142 14.03 1.56 4.93
C GLY A 142 13.40 1.72 3.54
N GLN A 143 12.18 1.21 3.34
CA GLN A 143 11.49 1.34 2.06
C GLN A 143 10.68 2.63 2.02
N VAL A 144 10.74 3.31 0.89
CA VAL A 144 10.01 4.54 0.64
C VAL A 144 9.17 4.41 -0.63
N SER A 145 8.01 5.04 -0.61
CA SER A 145 7.19 5.10 -1.82
C SER A 145 7.88 5.94 -2.91
N TRP A 146 7.79 5.51 -4.16
CA TRP A 146 8.33 6.24 -5.32
C TRP A 146 7.76 7.66 -5.49
N ILE A 147 6.60 7.96 -4.88
CA ILE A 147 6.01 9.30 -4.86
C ILE A 147 6.50 10.17 -3.70
N SER A 148 7.28 9.62 -2.77
CA SER A 148 7.84 10.38 -1.65
C SER A 148 8.79 11.47 -2.15
N PRO A 149 8.93 12.60 -1.42
CA PRO A 149 9.82 13.68 -1.84
C PRO A 149 11.25 13.22 -2.09
N VAL A 150 11.81 12.37 -1.20
CA VAL A 150 13.18 11.86 -1.34
C VAL A 150 13.31 10.95 -2.55
N ALA A 151 12.37 10.03 -2.78
CA ALA A 151 12.42 9.17 -3.96
C ALA A 151 12.32 9.99 -5.26
N ARG A 152 11.45 10.99 -5.29
CA ARG A 152 11.28 11.87 -6.46
C ARG A 152 12.51 12.72 -6.75
N ALA A 153 13.25 13.13 -5.73
CA ALA A 153 14.52 13.84 -5.89
C ALA A 153 15.61 12.94 -6.48
N LEU A 154 15.67 11.68 -6.04
CA LEU A 154 16.70 10.71 -6.46
C LEU A 154 16.41 10.04 -7.80
N LEU A 155 15.12 9.88 -8.19
CA LEU A 155 14.75 9.21 -9.44
C LEU A 155 15.40 9.86 -10.66
N LYS A 156 16.00 9.03 -11.53
CA LYS A 156 16.77 9.36 -12.74
C LYS A 156 18.19 9.88 -12.50
N ALA A 157 18.58 10.16 -11.26
CA ALA A 157 19.96 10.49 -10.93
C ALA A 157 20.89 9.29 -11.13
N HIS A 158 22.19 9.55 -11.29
CA HIS A 158 23.25 8.54 -11.36
C HIS A 158 24.14 8.60 -10.13
N VAL A 159 24.93 7.57 -9.93
CA VAL A 159 25.99 7.57 -8.92
C VAL A 159 26.92 8.77 -9.17
N GLY A 160 27.20 9.54 -8.11
CA GLY A 160 27.98 10.79 -8.15
C GLY A 160 27.17 12.04 -8.45
N ASP A 161 25.88 11.95 -8.78
CA ASP A 161 25.03 13.11 -8.98
C ASP A 161 24.61 13.72 -7.62
N GLU A 162 24.57 15.06 -7.59
CA GLU A 162 23.98 15.84 -6.51
C GLU A 162 22.57 16.27 -6.88
N VAL A 163 21.61 15.99 -6.02
CA VAL A 163 20.20 16.32 -6.22
C VAL A 163 19.67 17.19 -5.07
N GLN A 164 18.64 17.98 -5.36
CA GLN A 164 18.01 18.86 -4.38
C GLN A 164 16.72 18.25 -3.84
N LEU A 165 16.61 18.15 -2.52
CA LEU A 165 15.43 17.72 -1.80
C LEU A 165 14.78 18.92 -1.10
N PRO A 166 13.64 19.43 -1.61
CA PRO A 166 12.86 20.44 -0.90
C PRO A 166 12.27 19.86 0.39
N THR A 167 12.55 20.52 1.52
CA THR A 167 11.99 20.17 2.83
C THR A 167 11.33 21.41 3.48
N PRO A 168 10.48 21.25 4.49
CA PRO A 168 9.92 22.39 5.22
C PRO A 168 10.98 23.29 5.87
N GLY A 169 12.17 22.75 6.16
CA GLY A 169 13.30 23.49 6.74
C GLY A 169 14.22 24.16 5.71
N GLY A 170 13.97 23.96 4.40
CA GLY A 170 14.82 24.46 3.33
C GLY A 170 15.12 23.40 2.27
N VAL A 171 16.08 23.68 1.40
CA VAL A 171 16.56 22.74 0.38
C VAL A 171 17.78 22.00 0.95
N ARG A 172 17.73 20.66 0.95
CA ARG A 172 18.87 19.81 1.30
C ARG A 172 19.52 19.30 0.02
N HIS A 173 20.83 19.12 0.06
CA HIS A 173 21.60 18.56 -1.03
C HIS A 173 21.94 17.11 -0.70
N LEU A 174 21.62 16.21 -1.64
CA LEU A 174 21.86 14.78 -1.50
C LEU A 174 22.80 14.35 -2.61
N GLU A 175 23.89 13.67 -2.27
CA GLU A 175 24.79 13.04 -3.24
C GLU A 175 24.48 11.55 -3.34
N VAL A 176 24.28 11.03 -4.55
CA VAL A 176 24.05 9.61 -4.80
C VAL A 176 25.37 8.86 -4.71
N VAL A 177 25.54 8.06 -3.66
CA VAL A 177 26.78 7.32 -3.39
C VAL A 177 26.78 5.95 -4.09
N GLU A 178 25.65 5.24 -4.03
CA GLU A 178 25.54 3.90 -4.58
C GLU A 178 24.10 3.59 -5.02
N VAL A 179 23.98 2.82 -6.11
CA VAL A 179 22.70 2.32 -6.63
C VAL A 179 22.78 0.82 -6.80
N GLN A 180 21.88 0.09 -6.16
CA GLN A 180 21.83 -1.37 -6.23
C GLN A 180 20.44 -1.84 -6.67
N TYR A 181 20.39 -2.98 -7.35
CA TYR A 181 19.18 -3.68 -7.74
C TYR A 181 19.24 -5.15 -7.35
N PRO A 182 18.09 -5.82 -7.15
CA PRO A 182 18.09 -7.26 -6.97
C PRO A 182 18.71 -7.95 -8.19
N PRO A 183 19.42 -9.06 -7.99
CA PRO A 183 19.99 -9.82 -9.10
C PRO A 183 18.86 -10.36 -10.00
N ARG A 184 19.13 -10.47 -11.29
CA ARG A 184 18.21 -11.16 -12.21
C ARG A 184 17.99 -12.58 -11.72
N SER A 185 16.72 -12.95 -11.50
CA SER A 185 16.39 -14.36 -11.31
C SER A 185 16.85 -15.13 -12.55
N ALA A 186 17.67 -16.15 -12.33
CA ALA A 186 17.97 -17.11 -13.39
C ALA A 186 16.64 -17.76 -13.83
N ALA A 187 16.34 -17.65 -15.12
CA ALA A 187 15.16 -18.24 -15.73
C ALA A 187 15.24 -19.77 -15.70
#